data_2514712561bbda4f02c4ce8bfc935280
#
_entry.id   2514712561bbda4f02c4ce8bfc935280
#
_cell.length_a   1.000
_cell.length_b   1.000
_cell.length_c   1.000
_cell.angle_alpha   90.00
_cell.angle_beta   90.00
_cell.angle_gamma   90.00
#
_symmetry.space_group_name_H-M   'P 1'
#
loop_
_entity.id
_entity.type
_entity.pdbx_description
1 polymer ?
#
loop_
_entity_poly.entity_id
_entity_poly.type
_entity_poly.pdbx_seq_one_letter_code
_entity_poly.pdbx_strand_id
1 'polypeptide(L)'
;MNNTVKNKHLGQILAPISPDLKALDEVIRRRLASEVVLIDQISSYIIQSGGKRVRPALLLLIAKALANGKEIPHALELAAVVEFIHTATLLHDDVVDESTMRRGKVTANAAFGNAASVLVGDFLYSRAFQMMVAPNDIRVMQILSNATNTIAEGEVLQLLNMNDPEVDESSYLQVIRYKTAKLFEASTELGALLAQASDIERELSAAFGRHIGTAFQLMDDLLDYTADPDEMGKNVGDDLREGKPTLPLIYLIEKGNDEQKLLAREAIAQNDDLPEDVFDQILKSIQNSGALEYTQEAARREVNFALNSIKDFPQNDATEALRTLCEYSLIRQG
;
A
#
# COMPACT_ATOMS: atom_id res chain seq x y z
N MET A 1 17.00 -15.72 -8.97
CA MET A 1 15.57 -15.44 -9.14
C MET A 1 14.99 -16.41 -10.14
N ASN A 2 13.94 -17.13 -9.76
CA ASN A 2 13.34 -18.16 -10.62
C ASN A 2 12.60 -17.51 -11.80
N ASN A 3 12.99 -17.80 -13.04
CA ASN A 3 12.31 -17.33 -14.27
C ASN A 3 10.81 -17.66 -14.31
N THR A 4 10.34 -18.54 -13.43
CA THR A 4 8.95 -19.00 -13.34
C THR A 4 8.00 -17.93 -12.75
N VAL A 5 8.49 -16.96 -11.98
CA VAL A 5 7.65 -15.93 -11.32
C VAL A 5 7.38 -14.76 -12.27
N LYS A 6 8.33 -14.41 -13.14
CA LYS A 6 8.16 -13.31 -14.13
C LYS A 6 6.95 -13.48 -15.05
N ASN A 7 6.46 -14.72 -15.25
CA ASN A 7 5.33 -15.03 -16.13
C ASN A 7 4.01 -15.34 -15.40
N LYS A 8 3.97 -15.24 -14.06
CA LYS A 8 2.72 -15.43 -13.30
C LYS A 8 1.98 -14.12 -13.16
N HIS A 9 0.76 -14.04 -13.70
CA HIS A 9 -0.16 -12.95 -13.40
C HIS A 9 -0.64 -13.04 -11.94
N LEU A 10 -0.90 -11.89 -11.30
CA LEU A 10 -1.38 -11.81 -9.90
C LEU A 10 -2.57 -12.74 -9.64
N GLY A 11 -3.51 -12.87 -10.61
CA GLY A 11 -4.64 -13.79 -10.51
C GLY A 11 -4.27 -15.27 -10.36
N GLN A 12 -3.14 -15.70 -10.91
CA GLN A 12 -2.64 -17.07 -10.75
C GLN A 12 -2.01 -17.28 -9.36
N ILE A 13 -1.34 -16.24 -8.83
CA ILE A 13 -0.78 -16.27 -7.46
C ILE A 13 -1.91 -16.36 -6.44
N LEU A 14 -3.00 -15.63 -6.66
CA LEU A 14 -4.16 -15.59 -5.78
C LEU A 14 -5.18 -16.72 -6.03
N ALA A 15 -4.87 -17.69 -6.89
CA ALA A 15 -5.75 -18.82 -7.18
C ALA A 15 -6.29 -19.54 -5.91
N PRO A 16 -5.50 -19.75 -4.83
CA PRO A 16 -5.99 -20.41 -3.62
C PRO A 16 -7.16 -19.70 -2.93
N ILE A 17 -7.33 -18.39 -3.16
CA ILE A 17 -8.39 -17.57 -2.56
C ILE A 17 -9.32 -16.94 -3.62
N SER A 18 -9.26 -17.40 -4.87
CA SER A 18 -10.08 -16.83 -5.95
C SER A 18 -11.59 -16.88 -5.67
N PRO A 19 -12.16 -17.95 -5.09
CA PRO A 19 -13.57 -17.96 -4.67
C PRO A 19 -13.87 -16.90 -3.59
N ASP A 20 -12.96 -16.74 -2.62
CA ASP A 20 -13.11 -15.80 -1.51
C ASP A 20 -13.06 -14.35 -2.00
N LEU A 21 -12.19 -14.04 -2.97
CA LEU A 21 -12.13 -12.70 -3.58
C LEU A 21 -13.41 -12.33 -4.34
N LYS A 22 -14.04 -13.30 -5.02
CA LYS A 22 -15.34 -13.08 -5.67
C LYS A 22 -16.45 -12.83 -4.65
N ALA A 23 -16.47 -13.62 -3.57
CA ALA A 23 -17.42 -13.44 -2.48
C ALA A 23 -17.18 -12.11 -1.73
N LEU A 24 -15.93 -11.68 -1.60
CA LEU A 24 -15.56 -10.40 -1.03
C LEU A 24 -16.16 -9.23 -1.81
N ASP A 25 -16.13 -9.25 -3.15
CA ASP A 25 -16.72 -8.20 -3.97
C ASP A 25 -18.24 -8.05 -3.74
N GLU A 26 -18.93 -9.15 -3.44
CA GLU A 26 -20.35 -9.14 -3.08
C GLU A 26 -20.57 -8.54 -1.69
N VAL A 27 -19.71 -8.90 -0.70
CA VAL A 27 -19.74 -8.30 0.64
C VAL A 27 -19.51 -6.79 0.55
N ILE A 28 -18.49 -6.36 -0.19
CA ILE A 28 -18.17 -4.94 -0.40
C ILE A 28 -19.41 -4.21 -0.97
N ARG A 29 -20.00 -4.68 -2.07
CA ARG A 29 -21.17 -4.03 -2.68
C ARG A 29 -22.35 -3.94 -1.70
N ARG A 30 -22.65 -5.02 -0.99
CA ARG A 30 -23.73 -5.05 0.00
C ARG A 30 -23.51 -4.07 1.15
N ARG A 31 -22.27 -3.97 1.64
CA ARG A 31 -21.91 -3.11 2.78
C ARG A 31 -21.78 -1.63 2.42
N LEU A 32 -21.54 -1.32 1.15
CA LEU A 32 -21.49 0.05 0.64
C LEU A 32 -22.87 0.64 0.32
N ALA A 33 -23.90 -0.17 0.13
CA ALA A 33 -25.23 0.29 -0.17
C ALA A 33 -25.74 1.32 0.87
N SER A 34 -26.23 2.45 0.37
CA SER A 34 -26.76 3.56 1.17
C SER A 34 -28.02 4.13 0.51
N GLU A 35 -28.97 4.61 1.33
CA GLU A 35 -30.13 5.36 0.84
C GLU A 35 -29.76 6.78 0.38
N VAL A 36 -28.54 7.25 0.73
CA VAL A 36 -28.02 8.54 0.30
C VAL A 36 -27.38 8.37 -1.08
N VAL A 37 -28.03 8.91 -2.11
CA VAL A 37 -27.70 8.73 -3.53
C VAL A 37 -26.22 9.07 -3.83
N LEU A 38 -25.69 10.14 -3.27
CA LEU A 38 -24.31 10.56 -3.51
C LEU A 38 -23.30 9.55 -2.95
N ILE A 39 -23.57 8.96 -1.80
CA ILE A 39 -22.71 7.90 -1.23
C ILE A 39 -22.70 6.69 -2.15
N ASP A 40 -23.85 6.25 -2.63
CA ASP A 40 -23.97 5.09 -3.52
C ASP A 40 -23.25 5.34 -4.86
N GLN A 41 -23.39 6.53 -5.44
CA GLN A 41 -22.71 6.93 -6.69
C GLN A 41 -21.19 6.92 -6.54
N ILE A 42 -20.64 7.59 -5.53
CA ILE A 42 -19.18 7.68 -5.33
C ILE A 42 -18.61 6.32 -4.94
N SER A 43 -19.29 5.58 -4.07
CA SER A 43 -18.86 4.21 -3.70
C SER A 43 -18.82 3.28 -4.91
N SER A 44 -19.84 3.34 -5.77
CA SER A 44 -19.88 2.59 -7.02
C SER A 44 -18.77 2.99 -7.98
N TYR A 45 -18.49 4.29 -8.10
CA TYR A 45 -17.39 4.83 -8.92
C TYR A 45 -16.04 4.27 -8.47
N ILE A 46 -15.75 4.27 -7.17
CA ILE A 46 -14.49 3.80 -6.59
C ILE A 46 -14.34 2.27 -6.77
N ILE A 47 -15.40 1.49 -6.51
CA ILE A 47 -15.38 0.04 -6.70
C ILE A 47 -15.07 -0.31 -8.17
N GLN A 48 -15.71 0.39 -9.11
CA GLN A 48 -15.51 0.19 -10.54
C GLN A 48 -14.13 0.67 -11.02
N SER A 49 -13.46 1.53 -10.27
CA SER A 49 -12.08 1.95 -10.54
C SER A 49 -11.07 0.82 -10.31
N GLY A 50 -11.53 -0.28 -9.72
CA GLY A 50 -10.77 -1.49 -9.56
C GLY A 50 -9.66 -1.35 -8.51
N GLY A 51 -8.98 -2.45 -8.26
CA GLY A 51 -7.81 -2.52 -7.39
C GLY A 51 -7.31 -3.95 -7.34
N LYS A 52 -6.03 -4.11 -7.07
CA LYS A 52 -5.39 -5.43 -6.97
C LYS A 52 -5.85 -6.21 -5.71
N ARG A 53 -6.63 -5.58 -4.82
CA ARG A 53 -7.13 -6.17 -3.56
C ARG A 53 -6.03 -6.87 -2.74
N VAL A 54 -4.81 -6.35 -2.75
CA VAL A 54 -3.65 -7.02 -2.13
C VAL A 54 -3.81 -7.15 -0.62
N ARG A 55 -4.28 -6.10 0.07
CA ARG A 55 -4.44 -6.12 1.54
C ARG A 55 -5.49 -7.12 2.00
N PRO A 56 -6.73 -7.13 1.48
CA PRO A 56 -7.68 -8.18 1.79
C PRO A 56 -7.20 -9.57 1.36
N ALA A 57 -6.49 -9.70 0.23
CA ALA A 57 -5.93 -10.97 -0.21
C ALA A 57 -4.89 -11.52 0.80
N LEU A 58 -4.05 -10.67 1.37
CA LEU A 58 -3.10 -11.05 2.41
C LEU A 58 -3.79 -11.56 3.68
N LEU A 59 -4.86 -10.88 4.13
CA LEU A 59 -5.68 -11.36 5.25
C LEU A 59 -6.21 -12.78 4.96
N LEU A 60 -6.82 -12.98 3.80
CA LEU A 60 -7.42 -14.26 3.41
C LEU A 60 -6.37 -15.37 3.24
N LEU A 61 -5.19 -15.06 2.66
CA LEU A 61 -4.10 -16.00 2.49
C LEU A 61 -3.50 -16.44 3.82
N ILE A 62 -3.20 -15.50 4.73
CA ILE A 62 -2.69 -15.83 6.08
C ILE A 62 -3.72 -16.66 6.85
N ALA A 63 -4.99 -16.24 6.83
CA ALA A 63 -6.04 -16.98 7.49
C ALA A 63 -6.13 -18.43 6.96
N LYS A 64 -6.09 -18.61 5.65
CA LYS A 64 -6.15 -19.93 5.01
C LYS A 64 -4.89 -20.76 5.26
N ALA A 65 -3.72 -20.12 5.29
CA ALA A 65 -2.44 -20.80 5.55
C ALA A 65 -2.40 -21.41 6.96
N LEU A 66 -2.99 -20.73 7.95
CA LEU A 66 -2.91 -21.11 9.38
C LEU A 66 -4.14 -21.86 9.89
N ALA A 67 -5.28 -21.82 9.19
CA ALA A 67 -6.52 -22.43 9.65
C ALA A 67 -6.53 -23.97 9.63
N ASN A 68 -5.57 -24.63 8.99
CA ASN A 68 -5.50 -26.09 8.87
C ASN A 68 -6.81 -26.71 8.35
N GLY A 69 -7.45 -26.07 7.35
CA GLY A 69 -8.70 -26.54 6.73
C GLY A 69 -9.98 -26.25 7.52
N LYS A 70 -9.90 -25.56 8.66
CA LYS A 70 -11.07 -25.11 9.42
C LYS A 70 -11.77 -23.92 8.72
N GLU A 71 -13.07 -23.78 8.98
CA GLU A 71 -13.80 -22.57 8.59
C GLU A 71 -13.24 -21.35 9.33
N ILE A 72 -13.26 -20.21 8.66
CA ILE A 72 -12.73 -18.94 9.16
C ILE A 72 -13.89 -17.92 9.18
N PRO A 73 -14.69 -17.91 10.25
CA PRO A 73 -15.80 -16.96 10.37
C PRO A 73 -15.30 -15.52 10.26
N HIS A 74 -16.12 -14.65 9.70
CA HIS A 74 -15.86 -13.19 9.54
C HIS A 74 -14.67 -12.81 8.64
N ALA A 75 -13.99 -13.77 7.98
CA ALA A 75 -12.83 -13.45 7.15
C ALA A 75 -13.19 -12.47 6.01
N LEU A 76 -14.30 -12.70 5.32
CA LEU A 76 -14.75 -11.82 4.23
C LEU A 76 -15.18 -10.44 4.73
N GLU A 77 -15.88 -10.38 5.87
CA GLU A 77 -16.27 -9.11 6.49
C GLU A 77 -15.05 -8.29 6.89
N LEU A 78 -14.04 -8.90 7.54
CA LEU A 78 -12.84 -8.16 7.94
C LEU A 78 -11.92 -7.85 6.76
N ALA A 79 -11.90 -8.68 5.73
CA ALA A 79 -11.25 -8.35 4.45
C ALA A 79 -11.89 -7.11 3.79
N ALA A 80 -13.24 -6.99 3.85
CA ALA A 80 -13.94 -5.81 3.39
C ALA A 80 -13.66 -4.58 4.26
N VAL A 81 -13.55 -4.73 5.59
CA VAL A 81 -13.15 -3.65 6.51
C VAL A 81 -11.79 -3.08 6.13
N VAL A 82 -10.80 -3.93 5.91
CA VAL A 82 -9.45 -3.51 5.47
C VAL A 82 -9.52 -2.73 4.15
N GLU A 83 -10.32 -3.19 3.20
CA GLU A 83 -10.48 -2.49 1.92
C GLU A 83 -11.22 -1.15 2.07
N PHE A 84 -12.18 -1.04 2.99
CA PHE A 84 -12.88 0.22 3.27
C PHE A 84 -11.95 1.24 3.91
N ILE A 85 -11.13 0.83 4.89
CA ILE A 85 -10.11 1.69 5.49
C ILE A 85 -9.14 2.18 4.40
N HIS A 86 -8.62 1.28 3.57
CA HIS A 86 -7.73 1.65 2.47
C HIS A 86 -8.39 2.61 1.48
N THR A 87 -9.63 2.36 1.11
CA THR A 87 -10.34 3.21 0.15
C THR A 87 -10.63 4.60 0.75
N ALA A 88 -10.95 4.66 2.04
CA ALA A 88 -11.15 5.93 2.74
C ALA A 88 -9.85 6.76 2.77
N THR A 89 -8.70 6.13 3.06
CA THR A 89 -7.42 6.84 3.01
C THR A 89 -7.13 7.38 1.60
N LEU A 90 -7.37 6.58 0.55
CA LEU A 90 -7.18 7.05 -0.83
C LEU A 90 -8.06 8.26 -1.18
N LEU A 91 -9.32 8.30 -0.69
CA LEU A 91 -10.23 9.43 -0.92
C LEU A 91 -9.77 10.71 -0.23
N HIS A 92 -9.18 10.59 0.96
CA HIS A 92 -8.63 11.70 1.71
C HIS A 92 -7.30 12.15 1.10
N ASP A 93 -6.41 11.22 0.75
CA ASP A 93 -5.12 11.49 0.11
C ASP A 93 -5.30 12.24 -1.21
N ASP A 94 -6.23 11.79 -2.08
CA ASP A 94 -6.49 12.47 -3.35
C ASP A 94 -6.89 13.95 -3.17
N VAL A 95 -7.50 14.31 -2.03
CA VAL A 95 -7.83 15.70 -1.70
C VAL A 95 -6.63 16.45 -1.16
N VAL A 96 -5.84 15.83 -0.29
CA VAL A 96 -4.64 16.44 0.32
C VAL A 96 -3.54 16.66 -0.72
N ASP A 97 -3.32 15.67 -1.59
CA ASP A 97 -2.32 15.70 -2.67
C ASP A 97 -2.83 16.46 -3.93
N GLU A 98 -4.07 17.01 -3.90
CA GLU A 98 -4.73 17.67 -5.04
C GLU A 98 -4.73 16.83 -6.33
N SER A 99 -4.69 15.51 -6.20
CA SER A 99 -4.57 14.57 -7.30
C SER A 99 -5.80 14.60 -8.20
N THR A 100 -5.59 14.67 -9.52
CA THR A 100 -6.68 14.67 -10.52
C THR A 100 -6.87 13.34 -11.21
N MET A 101 -5.86 12.48 -11.20
CA MET A 101 -5.84 11.17 -11.87
C MET A 101 -5.32 10.08 -10.92
N ARG A 102 -5.94 8.90 -10.99
CA ARG A 102 -5.49 7.69 -10.28
C ARG A 102 -5.79 6.45 -11.11
N ARG A 103 -4.78 5.65 -11.39
CA ARG A 103 -4.89 4.42 -12.22
C ARG A 103 -5.54 4.69 -13.59
N GLY A 104 -5.18 5.77 -14.23
CA GLY A 104 -5.73 6.15 -15.54
C GLY A 104 -7.20 6.63 -15.51
N LYS A 105 -7.79 6.88 -14.33
CA LYS A 105 -9.13 7.43 -14.15
C LYS A 105 -9.08 8.74 -13.38
N VAL A 106 -10.06 9.59 -13.60
CA VAL A 106 -10.27 10.83 -12.82
C VAL A 106 -10.49 10.45 -11.35
N THR A 107 -9.90 11.20 -10.41
CA THR A 107 -10.11 10.98 -8.97
C THR A 107 -11.51 11.38 -8.52
N ALA A 108 -11.95 10.89 -7.36
CA ALA A 108 -13.28 11.21 -6.84
C ALA A 108 -13.43 12.70 -6.49
N ASN A 109 -12.39 13.34 -5.94
CA ASN A 109 -12.38 14.78 -5.67
C ASN A 109 -12.50 15.62 -6.94
N ALA A 110 -11.81 15.24 -8.02
CA ALA A 110 -11.91 15.93 -9.31
C ALA A 110 -13.29 15.72 -9.98
N ALA A 111 -13.91 14.54 -9.83
CA ALA A 111 -15.20 14.21 -10.43
C ALA A 111 -16.40 14.74 -9.63
N PHE A 112 -16.35 14.74 -8.30
CA PHE A 112 -17.48 15.04 -7.41
C PHE A 112 -17.20 16.19 -6.42
N GLY A 113 -15.99 16.73 -6.41
CA GLY A 113 -15.53 17.79 -5.51
C GLY A 113 -14.96 17.28 -4.18
N ASN A 114 -14.07 18.08 -3.59
CA ASN A 114 -13.32 17.74 -2.35
C ASN A 114 -14.26 17.38 -1.19
N ALA A 115 -15.31 18.17 -0.95
CA ALA A 115 -16.25 17.93 0.15
C ALA A 115 -16.92 16.56 0.04
N ALA A 116 -17.33 16.15 -1.17
CA ALA A 116 -17.95 14.85 -1.40
C ALA A 116 -16.95 13.71 -1.18
N SER A 117 -15.71 13.84 -1.65
CA SER A 117 -14.64 12.87 -1.45
C SER A 117 -14.37 12.64 0.04
N VAL A 118 -14.16 13.72 0.81
CA VAL A 118 -13.92 13.65 2.26
C VAL A 118 -15.08 12.98 2.99
N LEU A 119 -16.32 13.43 2.76
CA LEU A 119 -17.50 12.89 3.47
C LEU A 119 -17.78 11.42 3.14
N VAL A 120 -17.50 10.97 1.90
CA VAL A 120 -17.61 9.56 1.56
C VAL A 120 -16.47 8.74 2.16
N GLY A 121 -15.26 9.29 2.27
CA GLY A 121 -14.17 8.70 3.04
C GLY A 121 -14.58 8.48 4.52
N ASP A 122 -15.18 9.49 5.17
CA ASP A 122 -15.70 9.38 6.53
C ASP A 122 -16.81 8.33 6.66
N PHE A 123 -17.68 8.23 5.65
CA PHE A 123 -18.68 7.17 5.61
C PHE A 123 -18.05 5.78 5.56
N LEU A 124 -17.03 5.57 4.72
CA LEU A 124 -16.31 4.30 4.64
C LEU A 124 -15.63 3.94 5.95
N TYR A 125 -14.98 4.90 6.60
CA TYR A 125 -14.41 4.70 7.94
C TYR A 125 -15.48 4.31 8.96
N SER A 126 -16.59 5.05 9.01
CA SER A 126 -17.69 4.76 9.92
C SER A 126 -18.30 3.38 9.67
N ARG A 127 -18.45 2.99 8.41
CA ARG A 127 -18.92 1.66 8.01
C ARG A 127 -17.91 0.56 8.41
N ALA A 128 -16.62 0.79 8.24
CA ALA A 128 -15.57 -0.11 8.70
C ALA A 128 -15.65 -0.32 10.22
N PHE A 129 -15.82 0.75 11.03
CA PHE A 129 -16.01 0.64 12.48
C PHE A 129 -17.25 -0.17 12.85
N GLN A 130 -18.39 0.01 12.17
CA GLN A 130 -19.58 -0.81 12.40
C GLN A 130 -19.32 -2.29 12.12
N MET A 131 -18.58 -2.60 11.05
CA MET A 131 -18.32 -4.00 10.65
C MET A 131 -17.31 -4.69 11.54
N MET A 132 -16.28 -3.99 12.06
CA MET A 132 -15.27 -4.60 12.92
C MET A 132 -15.77 -5.02 14.30
N VAL A 133 -16.96 -4.57 14.70
CA VAL A 133 -17.62 -5.01 15.94
C VAL A 133 -18.29 -6.38 15.78
N ALA A 134 -18.68 -6.77 14.55
CA ALA A 134 -19.46 -7.98 14.29
C ALA A 134 -18.81 -9.30 14.80
N PRO A 135 -17.48 -9.49 14.75
CA PRO A 135 -16.83 -10.68 15.32
C PRO A 135 -16.96 -10.81 16.84
N ASN A 136 -17.34 -9.74 17.53
CA ASN A 136 -17.43 -9.67 19.01
C ASN A 136 -16.09 -10.09 19.69
N ASP A 137 -14.97 -9.75 19.06
CA ASP A 137 -13.61 -9.96 19.57
C ASP A 137 -12.90 -8.61 19.70
N ILE A 138 -12.62 -8.20 20.93
CA ILE A 138 -12.00 -6.92 21.22
C ILE A 138 -10.62 -6.76 20.56
N ARG A 139 -9.91 -7.85 20.29
CA ARG A 139 -8.60 -7.84 19.64
C ARG A 139 -8.69 -7.32 18.21
N VAL A 140 -9.80 -7.60 17.49
CA VAL A 140 -10.06 -7.04 16.16
C VAL A 140 -10.11 -5.51 16.24
N MET A 141 -10.83 -4.97 17.22
CA MET A 141 -10.92 -3.52 17.45
C MET A 141 -9.55 -2.93 17.80
N GLN A 142 -8.77 -3.60 18.65
CA GLN A 142 -7.43 -3.15 19.05
C GLN A 142 -6.48 -3.08 17.85
N ILE A 143 -6.42 -4.13 17.02
CA ILE A 143 -5.57 -4.17 15.83
C ILE A 143 -5.94 -3.04 14.86
N LEU A 144 -7.23 -2.90 14.54
CA LEU A 144 -7.67 -1.93 13.53
C LEU A 144 -7.63 -0.49 14.02
N SER A 145 -7.99 -0.22 15.28
CA SER A 145 -7.89 1.14 15.85
C SER A 145 -6.44 1.60 15.96
N ASN A 146 -5.52 0.72 16.36
CA ASN A 146 -4.09 1.03 16.35
C ASN A 146 -3.59 1.28 14.92
N ALA A 147 -4.03 0.47 13.96
CA ALA A 147 -3.64 0.65 12.56
C ALA A 147 -4.12 1.99 12.01
N THR A 148 -5.40 2.33 12.20
CA THR A 148 -5.97 3.60 11.71
C THR A 148 -5.33 4.81 12.35
N ASN A 149 -5.04 4.76 13.67
CA ASN A 149 -4.32 5.85 14.35
C ASN A 149 -2.90 6.02 13.80
N THR A 150 -2.14 4.92 13.67
CA THR A 150 -0.77 4.98 13.13
C THR A 150 -0.75 5.48 11.68
N ILE A 151 -1.73 5.09 10.85
CA ILE A 151 -1.86 5.59 9.48
C ILE A 151 -2.08 7.11 9.49
N ALA A 152 -2.99 7.62 10.31
CA ALA A 152 -3.23 9.04 10.43
C ALA A 152 -1.98 9.82 10.91
N GLU A 153 -1.22 9.26 11.86
CA GLU A 153 0.09 9.81 12.25
C GLU A 153 1.08 9.80 11.07
N GLY A 154 1.08 8.75 10.25
CA GLY A 154 1.92 8.62 9.06
C GLY A 154 1.61 9.68 7.99
N GLU A 155 0.32 10.01 7.78
CA GLU A 155 -0.10 11.10 6.89
C GLU A 155 0.41 12.46 7.37
N VAL A 156 0.28 12.75 8.67
CA VAL A 156 0.79 13.99 9.26
C VAL A 156 2.32 14.05 9.17
N LEU A 157 3.01 12.94 9.43
CA LEU A 157 4.47 12.87 9.27
C LEU A 157 4.91 13.11 7.82
N GLN A 158 4.20 12.56 6.84
CA GLN A 158 4.50 12.83 5.43
C GLN A 158 4.33 14.33 5.13
N LEU A 159 3.23 14.94 5.57
CA LEU A 159 2.99 16.36 5.36
C LEU A 159 4.09 17.23 5.98
N LEU A 160 4.62 16.87 7.16
CA LEU A 160 5.73 17.58 7.80
C LEU A 160 7.06 17.39 7.06
N ASN A 161 7.25 16.27 6.38
CA ASN A 161 8.46 15.96 5.64
C ASN A 161 8.43 16.47 4.19
N MET A 162 7.29 16.93 3.69
CA MET A 162 7.21 17.50 2.34
C MET A 162 8.07 18.74 2.22
N ASN A 163 8.80 18.85 1.11
CA ASN A 163 9.72 19.95 0.80
C ASN A 163 10.89 20.11 1.78
N ASP A 164 11.16 19.09 2.61
CA ASP A 164 12.30 19.10 3.54
C ASP A 164 13.47 18.24 2.99
N PRO A 165 14.55 18.86 2.48
CA PRO A 165 15.71 18.14 1.98
C PRO A 165 16.60 17.52 3.07
N GLU A 166 16.29 17.73 4.35
CA GLU A 166 17.03 17.16 5.49
C GLU A 166 16.44 15.81 5.97
N VAL A 167 15.37 15.35 5.34
CA VAL A 167 14.78 14.02 5.65
C VAL A 167 15.78 12.92 5.34
N ASP A 168 16.13 12.13 6.35
CA ASP A 168 17.02 10.97 6.25
C ASP A 168 16.25 9.67 5.93
N GLU A 169 16.98 8.60 5.58
CA GLU A 169 16.41 7.27 5.29
C GLU A 169 15.56 6.75 6.46
N SER A 170 15.95 7.01 7.72
CA SER A 170 15.21 6.54 8.90
C SER A 170 13.83 7.19 8.99
N SER A 171 13.76 8.49 8.81
CA SER A 171 12.53 9.29 8.80
C SER A 171 11.62 8.91 7.64
N TYR A 172 12.18 8.73 6.44
CA TYR A 172 11.45 8.22 5.28
C TYR A 172 10.85 6.82 5.53
N LEU A 173 11.65 5.88 6.05
CA LEU A 173 11.18 4.54 6.38
C LEU A 173 10.09 4.55 7.44
N GLN A 174 10.13 5.48 8.39
CA GLN A 174 9.07 5.65 9.38
C GLN A 174 7.75 6.05 8.71
N VAL A 175 7.78 7.03 7.81
CA VAL A 175 6.59 7.47 7.06
C VAL A 175 5.96 6.31 6.29
N ILE A 176 6.73 5.59 5.47
CA ILE A 176 6.16 4.51 4.66
C ILE A 176 5.68 3.32 5.49
N ARG A 177 6.30 3.07 6.65
CA ARG A 177 5.83 2.05 7.59
C ARG A 177 4.52 2.45 8.26
N TYR A 178 4.37 3.70 8.63
CA TYR A 178 3.16 4.21 9.27
C TYR A 178 2.01 4.36 8.27
N LYS A 179 2.23 5.06 7.17
CA LYS A 179 1.21 5.35 6.15
C LYS A 179 0.78 4.09 5.39
N THR A 180 1.74 3.29 4.90
CA THR A 180 1.47 2.20 3.95
C THR A 180 1.55 0.82 4.58
N ALA A 181 2.68 0.48 5.23
CA ALA A 181 2.90 -0.88 5.70
C ALA A 181 2.00 -1.26 6.89
N LYS A 182 1.53 -0.29 7.67
CA LYS A 182 0.70 -0.55 8.86
C LYS A 182 -0.60 -1.27 8.55
N LEU A 183 -1.26 -0.95 7.42
CA LEU A 183 -2.48 -1.67 7.05
C LEU A 183 -2.20 -3.07 6.49
N PHE A 184 -1.03 -3.29 5.90
CA PHE A 184 -0.57 -4.63 5.54
C PHE A 184 -0.32 -5.48 6.81
N GLU A 185 0.37 -4.92 7.80
CA GLU A 185 0.61 -5.53 9.12
C GLU A 185 -0.70 -5.94 9.77
N ALA A 186 -1.65 -5.00 9.90
CA ALA A 186 -2.97 -5.27 10.48
C ALA A 186 -3.75 -6.34 9.70
N SER A 187 -3.69 -6.33 8.37
CA SER A 187 -4.36 -7.33 7.53
C SER A 187 -3.88 -8.74 7.81
N THR A 188 -2.57 -8.92 7.90
CA THR A 188 -1.97 -10.25 8.13
C THR A 188 -2.13 -10.69 9.58
N GLU A 189 -2.04 -9.78 10.55
CA GLU A 189 -2.32 -10.07 11.95
C GLU A 189 -3.78 -10.51 12.16
N LEU A 190 -4.74 -9.83 11.53
CA LEU A 190 -6.16 -10.23 11.54
C LEU A 190 -6.37 -11.61 10.92
N GLY A 191 -5.70 -11.92 9.81
CA GLY A 191 -5.76 -13.24 9.20
C GLY A 191 -5.36 -14.35 10.17
N ALA A 192 -4.25 -14.17 10.88
CA ALA A 192 -3.77 -15.10 11.89
C ALA A 192 -4.71 -15.19 13.11
N LEU A 193 -5.23 -14.03 13.57
CA LEU A 193 -6.21 -13.98 14.66
C LEU A 193 -7.47 -14.80 14.33
N LEU A 194 -8.02 -14.63 13.13
CA LEU A 194 -9.21 -15.34 12.66
C LEU A 194 -8.98 -16.84 12.49
N ALA A 195 -7.77 -17.24 12.10
CA ALA A 195 -7.35 -18.63 12.04
C ALA A 195 -7.16 -19.27 13.43
N GLN A 196 -7.31 -18.51 14.51
CA GLN A 196 -7.02 -18.93 15.88
C GLN A 196 -5.56 -19.42 16.04
N ALA A 197 -4.64 -18.79 15.34
CA ALA A 197 -3.22 -19.06 15.40
C ALA A 197 -2.63 -18.70 16.78
N SER A 198 -1.48 -19.28 17.12
CA SER A 198 -0.75 -18.94 18.33
C SER A 198 -0.30 -17.48 18.34
N ASP A 199 0.02 -16.93 19.52
CA ASP A 199 0.53 -15.57 19.63
C ASP A 199 1.82 -15.38 18.81
N ILE A 200 2.69 -16.40 18.77
CA ILE A 200 3.92 -16.38 17.95
C ILE A 200 3.58 -16.29 16.45
N GLU A 201 2.67 -17.13 15.96
CA GLU A 201 2.27 -17.09 14.54
C GLU A 201 1.59 -15.77 14.19
N ARG A 202 0.84 -15.17 15.14
CA ARG A 202 0.22 -13.85 14.95
C ARG A 202 1.28 -12.75 14.86
N GLU A 203 2.28 -12.74 15.74
CA GLU A 203 3.41 -11.79 15.68
C GLU A 203 4.23 -11.94 14.37
N LEU A 204 4.50 -13.19 13.97
CA LEU A 204 5.17 -13.47 12.70
C LEU A 204 4.35 -13.04 11.48
N SER A 205 3.03 -13.20 11.54
CA SER A 205 2.13 -12.70 10.49
C SER A 205 2.12 -11.18 10.41
N ALA A 206 2.10 -10.48 11.55
CA ALA A 206 2.22 -9.03 11.61
C ALA A 206 3.56 -8.56 11.04
N ALA A 207 4.67 -9.21 11.43
CA ALA A 207 6.00 -8.92 10.90
C ALA A 207 6.05 -9.13 9.37
N PHE A 208 5.49 -10.22 8.86
CA PHE A 208 5.35 -10.47 7.43
C PHE A 208 4.64 -9.31 6.72
N GLY A 209 3.48 -8.88 7.25
CA GLY A 209 2.70 -7.79 6.69
C GLY A 209 3.46 -6.47 6.66
N ARG A 210 4.15 -6.12 7.76
CA ARG A 210 4.97 -4.92 7.85
C ARG A 210 6.08 -4.91 6.80
N HIS A 211 6.81 -6.00 6.67
CA HIS A 211 7.93 -6.10 5.74
C HIS A 211 7.48 -6.09 4.27
N ILE A 212 6.45 -6.86 3.92
CA ILE A 212 5.94 -6.86 2.54
C ILE A 212 5.30 -5.51 2.16
N GLY A 213 4.65 -4.84 3.12
CA GLY A 213 4.10 -3.49 2.92
C GLY A 213 5.18 -2.44 2.71
N THR A 214 6.30 -2.52 3.46
CA THR A 214 7.47 -1.64 3.27
C THR A 214 8.12 -1.89 1.91
N ALA A 215 8.34 -3.15 1.53
CA ALA A 215 8.89 -3.49 0.21
C ALA A 215 7.98 -3.01 -0.92
N PHE A 216 6.66 -3.09 -0.72
CA PHE A 216 5.67 -2.63 -1.67
C PHE A 216 5.81 -1.12 -1.93
N GLN A 217 5.96 -0.29 -0.89
CA GLN A 217 6.14 1.15 -1.06
C GLN A 217 7.49 1.49 -1.68
N LEU A 218 8.60 0.86 -1.23
CA LEU A 218 9.91 1.06 -1.84
C LEU A 218 9.91 0.79 -3.36
N MET A 219 9.15 -0.22 -3.79
CA MET A 219 9.00 -0.51 -5.23
C MET A 219 8.06 0.46 -5.94
N ASP A 220 7.04 1.03 -5.26
CA ASP A 220 6.22 2.11 -5.85
C ASP A 220 7.07 3.35 -6.10
N ASP A 221 7.87 3.77 -5.11
CA ASP A 221 8.76 4.93 -5.22
C ASP A 221 9.85 4.73 -6.30
N LEU A 222 10.35 3.49 -6.46
CA LEU A 222 11.29 3.17 -7.54
C LEU A 222 10.60 3.26 -8.92
N LEU A 223 9.38 2.75 -9.04
CA LEU A 223 8.62 2.76 -10.28
C LEU A 223 8.25 4.17 -10.71
N ASP A 224 8.07 5.10 -9.78
CA ASP A 224 7.82 6.51 -10.08
C ASP A 224 8.93 7.13 -10.95
N TYR A 225 10.18 6.63 -10.85
CA TYR A 225 11.32 7.10 -11.65
C TYR A 225 11.67 6.21 -12.86
N THR A 226 11.07 5.03 -13.01
CA THR A 226 11.51 4.02 -13.99
C THR A 226 10.43 3.49 -14.90
N ALA A 227 9.17 3.66 -14.56
CA ALA A 227 8.07 3.08 -15.32
C ALA A 227 7.77 3.88 -16.60
N ASP A 228 7.24 3.17 -17.60
CA ASP A 228 6.70 3.80 -18.81
C ASP A 228 5.41 4.57 -18.45
N PRO A 229 5.29 5.87 -18.77
CA PRO A 229 4.08 6.66 -18.51
C PRO A 229 2.81 6.02 -19.07
N ASP A 230 2.91 5.37 -20.24
CA ASP A 230 1.78 4.71 -20.90
C ASP A 230 1.29 3.47 -20.15
N GLU A 231 2.17 2.81 -19.36
CA GLU A 231 1.83 1.63 -18.56
C GLU A 231 1.31 2.00 -17.15
N MET A 232 1.83 3.07 -16.55
CA MET A 232 1.46 3.47 -15.17
C MET A 232 0.20 4.33 -15.09
N GLY A 233 -0.15 5.07 -16.15
CA GLY A 233 -1.24 6.05 -16.11
C GLY A 233 -0.99 7.23 -15.17
N LYS A 234 0.29 7.51 -14.86
CA LYS A 234 0.83 8.64 -14.12
C LYS A 234 2.06 9.17 -14.85
N ASN A 235 2.43 10.43 -14.60
CA ASN A 235 3.70 10.95 -15.11
C ASN A 235 4.88 10.37 -14.33
N VAL A 236 6.04 10.31 -14.95
CA VAL A 236 7.28 9.94 -14.28
C VAL A 236 7.68 11.06 -13.33
N GLY A 237 8.05 10.71 -12.08
CA GLY A 237 8.52 11.65 -11.08
C GLY A 237 7.42 12.51 -10.44
N ASP A 238 6.19 12.04 -10.38
CA ASP A 238 5.09 12.72 -9.67
C ASP A 238 5.44 12.96 -8.19
N ASP A 239 6.08 11.99 -7.51
CA ASP A 239 6.52 12.16 -6.12
C ASP A 239 7.51 13.32 -5.94
N LEU A 240 8.41 13.54 -6.92
CA LEU A 240 9.32 14.67 -6.91
C LEU A 240 8.58 16.00 -7.11
N ARG A 241 7.60 16.04 -8.03
CA ARG A 241 6.77 17.23 -8.28
C ARG A 241 5.93 17.60 -7.05
N GLU A 242 5.52 16.62 -6.28
CA GLU A 242 4.81 16.81 -5.02
C GLU A 242 5.76 17.16 -3.85
N GLY A 243 7.08 17.24 -4.07
CA GLY A 243 8.06 17.57 -3.03
C GLY A 243 8.26 16.45 -1.99
N LYS A 244 7.98 15.20 -2.36
CA LYS A 244 8.16 14.03 -1.49
C LYS A 244 9.62 13.56 -1.50
N PRO A 245 10.34 13.57 -0.37
CA PRO A 245 11.70 13.05 -0.27
C PRO A 245 11.70 11.51 -0.26
N THR A 246 11.67 10.89 -1.44
CA THR A 246 11.73 9.43 -1.60
C THR A 246 13.15 8.90 -1.53
N LEU A 247 13.31 7.59 -1.30
CA LEU A 247 14.63 6.98 -1.08
C LEU A 247 15.65 7.24 -2.21
N PRO A 248 15.29 7.26 -3.50
CA PRO A 248 16.23 7.63 -4.56
C PRO A 248 16.80 9.04 -4.42
N LEU A 249 15.99 10.02 -4.00
CA LEU A 249 16.42 11.41 -3.75
C LEU A 249 17.29 11.52 -2.50
N ILE A 250 16.89 10.85 -1.42
CA ILE A 250 17.68 10.79 -0.17
C ILE A 250 19.06 10.20 -0.45
N TYR A 251 19.13 9.14 -1.27
CA TYR A 251 20.41 8.55 -1.68
C TYR A 251 21.29 9.55 -2.43
N LEU A 252 20.74 10.36 -3.35
CA LEU A 252 21.51 11.40 -4.04
C LEU A 252 22.06 12.45 -3.09
N ILE A 253 21.29 12.87 -2.10
CA ILE A 253 21.71 13.84 -1.07
C ILE A 253 22.83 13.25 -0.22
N GLU A 254 22.78 11.97 0.13
CA GLU A 254 23.79 11.34 0.96
C GLU A 254 25.07 10.96 0.19
N LYS A 255 24.92 10.34 -0.97
CA LYS A 255 26.01 9.63 -1.71
C LYS A 255 26.40 10.28 -3.02
N GLY A 256 25.60 11.21 -3.56
CA GLY A 256 25.91 11.93 -4.79
C GLY A 256 27.16 12.81 -4.69
N ASN A 257 27.64 13.31 -5.82
CA ASN A 257 28.64 14.37 -5.85
C ASN A 257 28.02 15.71 -5.42
N ASP A 258 28.82 16.76 -5.23
CA ASP A 258 28.35 18.05 -4.70
C ASP A 258 27.27 18.70 -5.59
N GLU A 259 27.35 18.56 -6.91
CA GLU A 259 26.37 19.05 -7.87
C GLU A 259 25.03 18.28 -7.73
N GLN A 260 25.08 16.96 -7.67
CA GLN A 260 23.91 16.10 -7.47
C GLN A 260 23.21 16.36 -6.14
N LYS A 261 23.99 16.56 -5.06
CA LYS A 261 23.45 16.90 -3.73
C LYS A 261 22.70 18.22 -3.73
N LEU A 262 23.31 19.24 -4.35
CA LEU A 262 22.69 20.56 -4.44
C LEU A 262 21.41 20.49 -5.26
N LEU A 263 21.48 19.85 -6.43
CA LEU A 263 20.35 19.68 -7.35
C LEU A 263 19.17 18.95 -6.68
N ALA A 264 19.43 17.86 -5.95
CA ALA A 264 18.39 17.10 -5.25
C ALA A 264 17.74 17.90 -4.10
N ARG A 265 18.54 18.67 -3.35
CA ARG A 265 18.05 19.56 -2.28
C ARG A 265 17.16 20.67 -2.82
N GLU A 266 17.60 21.33 -3.89
CA GLU A 266 16.83 22.39 -4.54
C GLU A 266 15.50 21.86 -5.11
N ALA A 267 15.53 20.67 -5.68
CA ALA A 267 14.35 20.04 -6.24
C ALA A 267 13.28 19.71 -5.19
N ILE A 268 13.69 19.12 -4.07
CA ILE A 268 12.75 18.86 -2.96
C ILE A 268 12.18 20.16 -2.41
N ALA A 269 12.98 21.23 -2.30
CA ALA A 269 12.56 22.50 -1.74
C ALA A 269 11.65 23.33 -2.68
N GLN A 270 11.74 23.16 -4.00
CA GLN A 270 11.02 23.98 -5.00
C GLN A 270 9.73 23.33 -5.52
N ASN A 271 9.57 22.02 -5.38
CA ASN A 271 8.43 21.20 -5.84
C ASN A 271 7.80 21.63 -7.19
N ASP A 272 6.54 22.05 -7.20
CA ASP A 272 5.75 22.39 -8.42
C ASP A 272 6.36 23.50 -9.30
N ASP A 273 7.23 24.35 -8.75
CA ASP A 273 7.91 25.43 -9.49
C ASP A 273 9.22 24.96 -10.18
N LEU A 274 9.51 23.63 -10.12
CA LEU A 274 10.75 23.08 -10.67
C LEU A 274 10.77 23.19 -12.20
N PRO A 275 11.78 23.89 -12.80
CA PRO A 275 11.93 23.96 -14.26
C PRO A 275 12.10 22.56 -14.87
N GLU A 276 11.51 22.31 -16.05
CA GLU A 276 11.52 21.01 -16.71
C GLU A 276 12.95 20.50 -17.01
N ASP A 277 13.86 21.40 -17.36
CA ASP A 277 15.27 21.06 -17.60
C ASP A 277 16.00 20.63 -16.32
N VAL A 278 15.64 21.19 -15.16
CA VAL A 278 16.15 20.78 -13.84
C VAL A 278 15.57 19.41 -13.44
N PHE A 279 14.27 19.23 -13.67
CA PHE A 279 13.60 17.94 -13.47
C PHE A 279 14.27 16.81 -14.26
N ASP A 280 14.53 17.02 -15.57
CA ASP A 280 15.24 16.07 -16.42
C ASP A 280 16.65 15.75 -15.92
N GLN A 281 17.38 16.75 -15.39
CA GLN A 281 18.71 16.55 -14.82
C GLN A 281 18.68 15.67 -13.57
N ILE A 282 17.66 15.84 -12.73
CA ILE A 282 17.47 15.01 -11.53
C ILE A 282 17.14 13.56 -11.91
N LEU A 283 16.22 13.36 -12.83
CA LEU A 283 15.89 12.02 -13.33
C LEU A 283 17.13 11.31 -13.86
N LYS A 284 17.96 11.98 -14.67
CA LYS A 284 19.22 11.44 -15.15
C LYS A 284 20.22 11.14 -14.03
N SER A 285 20.27 12.00 -13.01
CA SER A 285 21.13 11.81 -11.85
C SER A 285 20.68 10.59 -11.03
N ILE A 286 19.40 10.41 -10.79
CA ILE A 286 18.84 9.22 -10.13
C ILE A 286 19.20 7.96 -10.92
N GLN A 287 18.97 7.96 -12.23
CA GLN A 287 19.23 6.80 -13.11
C GLN A 287 20.71 6.40 -13.18
N ASN A 288 21.64 7.34 -13.02
CA ASN A 288 23.08 7.10 -13.20
C ASN A 288 23.88 7.03 -11.90
N SER A 289 23.29 7.23 -10.74
CA SER A 289 23.98 7.32 -9.43
C SER A 289 24.05 6.01 -8.65
N GLY A 290 23.27 5.00 -9.02
CA GLY A 290 23.05 3.80 -8.21
C GLY A 290 21.89 3.94 -7.20
N ALA A 291 21.14 5.05 -7.21
CA ALA A 291 20.01 5.29 -6.31
C ALA A 291 18.87 4.28 -6.52
N LEU A 292 18.61 3.92 -7.77
CA LEU A 292 17.58 2.92 -8.11
C LEU A 292 17.97 1.53 -7.64
N GLU A 293 19.22 1.13 -7.85
CA GLU A 293 19.76 -0.15 -7.37
C GLU A 293 19.74 -0.22 -5.85
N TYR A 294 20.07 0.86 -5.15
CA TYR A 294 20.00 0.94 -3.70
C TYR A 294 18.58 0.75 -3.19
N THR A 295 17.61 1.45 -3.81
CA THR A 295 16.17 1.34 -3.45
C THR A 295 15.66 -0.08 -3.71
N GLN A 296 16.03 -0.68 -4.85
CA GLN A 296 15.65 -2.06 -5.16
C GLN A 296 16.25 -3.06 -4.16
N GLU A 297 17.49 -2.84 -3.73
CA GLU A 297 18.12 -3.71 -2.73
C GLU A 297 17.50 -3.51 -1.33
N ALA A 298 17.07 -2.29 -0.98
CA ALA A 298 16.29 -2.04 0.23
C ALA A 298 14.96 -2.83 0.19
N ALA A 299 14.22 -2.78 -0.92
CA ALA A 299 13.01 -3.57 -1.10
C ALA A 299 13.28 -5.09 -1.02
N ARG A 300 14.38 -5.56 -1.59
CA ARG A 300 14.80 -6.98 -1.51
C ARG A 300 15.10 -7.42 -0.09
N ARG A 301 15.77 -6.57 0.71
CA ARG A 301 16.01 -6.85 2.14
C ARG A 301 14.69 -7.03 2.90
N GLU A 302 13.73 -6.16 2.68
CA GLU A 302 12.41 -6.24 3.30
C GLU A 302 11.65 -7.52 2.87
N VAL A 303 11.71 -7.91 1.59
CA VAL A 303 11.15 -9.18 1.11
C VAL A 303 11.81 -10.38 1.79
N ASN A 304 13.12 -10.37 1.99
CA ASN A 304 13.79 -11.45 2.69
C ASN A 304 13.37 -11.55 4.16
N PHE A 305 13.13 -10.42 4.84
CA PHE A 305 12.58 -10.42 6.20
C PHE A 305 11.14 -10.96 6.22
N ALA A 306 10.30 -10.59 5.25
CA ALA A 306 8.96 -11.14 5.09
C ALA A 306 8.99 -12.66 4.91
N LEU A 307 9.79 -13.17 3.98
CA LEU A 307 9.93 -14.61 3.74
C LEU A 307 10.42 -15.37 4.98
N ASN A 308 11.36 -14.79 5.72
CA ASN A 308 11.85 -15.39 6.96
C ASN A 308 10.78 -15.45 8.04
N SER A 309 9.87 -14.48 8.10
CA SER A 309 8.77 -14.48 9.07
C SER A 309 7.79 -15.65 8.87
N ILE A 310 7.61 -16.11 7.63
CA ILE A 310 6.68 -17.22 7.33
C ILE A 310 7.38 -18.54 6.99
N LYS A 311 8.67 -18.67 7.24
CA LYS A 311 9.46 -19.86 6.86
C LYS A 311 8.93 -21.15 7.47
N ASP A 312 8.45 -21.06 8.72
CA ASP A 312 7.96 -22.20 9.52
C ASP A 312 6.43 -22.39 9.43
N PHE A 313 5.74 -21.61 8.59
CA PHE A 313 4.30 -21.77 8.37
C PHE A 313 3.97 -23.11 7.70
N PRO A 314 2.75 -23.65 7.90
CA PRO A 314 2.32 -24.89 7.28
C PRO A 314 2.53 -24.87 5.76
N GLN A 315 3.03 -25.99 5.22
CA GLN A 315 3.25 -26.12 3.78
C GLN A 315 1.91 -26.41 3.08
N ASN A 316 1.33 -25.38 2.46
CA ASN A 316 0.08 -25.44 1.70
C ASN A 316 0.04 -24.38 0.61
N ASP A 317 -0.96 -24.43 -0.27
CA ASP A 317 -1.09 -23.54 -1.42
C ASP A 317 -1.17 -22.05 -1.03
N ALA A 318 -1.76 -21.74 0.13
CA ALA A 318 -1.86 -20.36 0.61
C ALA A 318 -0.49 -19.82 1.07
N THR A 319 0.31 -20.62 1.75
CA THR A 319 1.69 -20.26 2.14
C THR A 319 2.58 -20.10 0.90
N GLU A 320 2.43 -20.98 -0.09
CA GLU A 320 3.17 -20.85 -1.35
C GLU A 320 2.77 -19.60 -2.14
N ALA A 321 1.47 -19.25 -2.12
CA ALA A 321 1.00 -18.00 -2.70
C ALA A 321 1.60 -16.77 -2.00
N LEU A 322 1.71 -16.76 -0.66
CA LEU A 322 2.38 -15.69 0.09
C LEU A 322 3.85 -15.54 -0.30
N ARG A 323 4.59 -16.65 -0.44
CA ARG A 323 6.00 -16.62 -0.89
C ARG A 323 6.12 -16.06 -2.31
N THR A 324 5.27 -16.55 -3.22
CA THR A 324 5.25 -16.07 -4.61
C THR A 324 4.87 -14.59 -4.69
N LEU A 325 3.95 -14.11 -3.84
CA LEU A 325 3.57 -12.70 -3.79
C LEU A 325 4.74 -11.80 -3.34
N CYS A 326 5.58 -12.26 -2.41
CA CYS A 326 6.81 -11.58 -2.03
C CYS A 326 7.76 -11.39 -3.22
N GLU A 327 8.01 -12.44 -4.00
CA GLU A 327 8.85 -12.36 -5.19
C GLU A 327 8.21 -11.47 -6.26
N TYR A 328 6.89 -11.58 -6.45
CA TYR A 328 6.12 -10.77 -7.40
C TYR A 328 6.22 -9.27 -7.08
N SER A 329 6.24 -8.89 -5.79
CA SER A 329 6.32 -7.48 -5.38
C SER A 329 7.60 -6.78 -5.86
N LEU A 330 8.70 -7.52 -6.11
CA LEU A 330 9.98 -6.99 -6.62
C LEU A 330 10.06 -6.86 -8.15
N ILE A 331 9.13 -7.48 -8.89
CA ILE A 331 9.20 -7.54 -10.37
C ILE A 331 7.98 -6.95 -11.05
N ARG A 332 7.01 -6.44 -10.27
CA ARG A 332 5.79 -5.84 -10.81
C ARG A 332 6.11 -4.61 -11.66
N GLN A 333 5.36 -4.46 -12.73
CA GLN A 333 5.30 -3.26 -13.55
C GLN A 333 3.98 -2.59 -13.22
N GLY A 334 3.98 -1.55 -12.39
CA GLY A 334 2.79 -0.76 -12.09
C GLY A 334 1.57 -1.50 -11.48
#